data_1a9a86ddc73235af9eb967925c43af39
#
_entry.id   1a9a86ddc73235af9eb967925c43af39
#
_cell.length_a   1.000
_cell.length_b   1.000
_cell.length_c   1.000
_cell.angle_alpha   90.00
_cell.angle_beta   90.00
_cell.angle_gamma   90.00
#
_symmetry.space_group_name_H-M   'P 1'
#
loop_
_entity.id
_entity.type
_entity.pdbx_description
1 polymer ?
#
loop_
_entity_poly.entity_id
_entity_poly.type
_entity_poly.pdbx_seq_one_letter_code
_entity_poly.pdbx_strand_id
1 'polypeptide(L)'
;MTLDLNFLNYIYNKMISIKQINEKDIDLCYELDSKTISLWSKKQWANEFKKEGTKIFGLLFTNLIIGICVFQVVLDEAQINYFVVNKKFRKKGFGSYLMSYLIKNCEKLNLKKILLEVSQGNVTAERFYSRFDFSTVGIRKNYYKDGSHALLKEKKLITK
;
A
#
# COMPACT_ATOMS: atom_id res chain seq x y z
N MET A 1 -12.32 24.06 27.69
CA MET A 1 -13.09 22.84 27.35
C MET A 1 -12.13 21.87 26.68
N THR A 2 -11.51 20.98 27.44
CA THR A 2 -10.61 19.94 26.88
C THR A 2 -11.49 18.86 26.28
N LEU A 3 -11.47 18.75 24.95
CA LEU A 3 -12.11 17.62 24.26
C LEU A 3 -11.47 16.32 24.76
N ASP A 4 -12.32 15.38 25.19
CA ASP A 4 -11.89 14.06 25.64
C ASP A 4 -11.12 13.35 24.50
N LEU A 5 -9.89 12.94 24.78
CA LEU A 5 -9.03 12.22 23.84
C LEU A 5 -9.72 10.95 23.28
N ASN A 6 -10.55 10.30 24.07
CA ASN A 6 -11.32 9.12 23.66
C ASN A 6 -12.41 9.49 22.63
N PHE A 7 -13.05 10.63 22.81
CA PHE A 7 -14.05 11.14 21.88
C PHE A 7 -13.43 11.58 20.55
N LEU A 8 -12.26 12.22 20.59
CA LEU A 8 -11.49 12.56 19.39
C LEU A 8 -11.04 11.31 18.63
N ASN A 9 -10.52 10.30 19.33
CA ASN A 9 -10.15 9.03 18.73
C ASN A 9 -11.35 8.29 18.14
N TYR A 10 -12.51 8.33 18.78
CA TYR A 10 -13.74 7.74 18.28
C TYR A 10 -14.21 8.41 16.98
N ILE A 11 -14.22 9.75 16.93
CA ILE A 11 -14.57 10.51 15.72
C ILE A 11 -13.55 10.23 14.62
N TYR A 12 -12.26 10.26 14.93
CA TYR A 12 -11.19 9.99 13.98
C TYR A 12 -11.32 8.61 13.37
N ASN A 13 -11.60 7.59 14.15
CA ASN A 13 -11.83 6.22 13.67
C ASN A 13 -13.09 6.08 12.80
N LYS A 14 -14.14 6.88 13.05
CA LYS A 14 -15.34 6.93 12.17
C LYS A 14 -15.07 7.61 10.83
N MET A 15 -14.07 8.47 10.74
CA MET A 15 -13.72 9.20 9.53
C MET A 15 -12.80 8.40 8.61
N ILE A 16 -12.19 7.32 9.12
CA ILE A 16 -11.24 6.50 8.38
C ILE A 16 -11.89 5.18 8.00
N SER A 17 -11.77 4.81 6.75
CA SER A 17 -12.19 3.51 6.26
C SER A 17 -11.26 2.98 5.17
N ILE A 18 -11.24 1.68 5.00
CA ILE A 18 -10.59 1.04 3.86
C ILE A 18 -11.65 0.29 3.07
N LYS A 19 -11.70 0.54 1.78
CA LYS A 19 -12.59 -0.19 0.86
C LYS A 19 -11.80 -0.76 -0.31
N GLN A 20 -12.34 -1.79 -0.91
CA GLN A 20 -11.86 -2.25 -2.21
C GLN A 20 -12.27 -1.21 -3.25
N ILE A 21 -11.29 -0.77 -4.03
CA ILE A 21 -11.47 0.17 -5.15
C ILE A 21 -11.84 -0.64 -6.39
N ASN A 22 -12.72 -0.11 -7.21
CA ASN A 22 -13.12 -0.72 -8.45
C ASN A 22 -12.81 0.17 -9.66
N GLU A 23 -13.05 -0.33 -10.88
CA GLU A 23 -12.69 0.34 -12.12
C GLU A 23 -13.32 1.75 -12.27
N LYS A 24 -14.47 2.00 -11.63
CA LYS A 24 -15.12 3.32 -11.66
C LYS A 24 -14.33 4.40 -10.93
N ASP A 25 -13.42 4.00 -10.04
CA ASP A 25 -12.60 4.90 -9.24
C ASP A 25 -11.23 5.19 -9.89
N ILE A 26 -10.98 4.78 -11.15
CA ILE A 26 -9.69 4.95 -11.85
C ILE A 26 -9.22 6.41 -11.82
N ASP A 27 -10.11 7.35 -12.04
CA ASP A 27 -9.77 8.78 -12.08
C ASP A 27 -9.27 9.26 -10.73
N LEU A 28 -9.84 8.80 -9.63
CA LEU A 28 -9.42 9.11 -8.27
C LEU A 28 -8.05 8.49 -7.96
N CYS A 29 -7.80 7.26 -8.42
CA CYS A 29 -6.50 6.61 -8.28
C CYS A 29 -5.41 7.37 -9.03
N TYR A 30 -5.66 7.71 -10.29
CA TYR A 30 -4.74 8.48 -11.12
C TYR A 30 -4.49 9.89 -10.55
N GLU A 31 -5.52 10.56 -10.06
CA GLU A 31 -5.38 11.87 -9.42
C GLU A 31 -4.47 11.81 -8.18
N LEU A 32 -4.66 10.82 -7.31
CA LEU A 32 -3.79 10.64 -6.15
C LEU A 32 -2.36 10.33 -6.57
N ASP A 33 -2.16 9.44 -7.53
CA ASP A 33 -0.84 9.06 -8.04
C ASP A 33 -0.11 10.27 -8.64
N SER A 34 -0.75 11.05 -9.51
CA SER A 34 -0.16 12.24 -10.15
C SER A 34 0.32 13.29 -9.14
N LYS A 35 -0.35 13.38 -8.00
CA LYS A 35 0.00 14.31 -6.90
C LYS A 35 1.01 13.73 -5.90
N THR A 36 1.40 12.47 -6.05
CA THR A 36 2.27 11.80 -5.08
C THR A 36 3.56 11.30 -5.70
N ILE A 37 3.57 10.13 -6.31
CA ILE A 37 4.75 9.47 -6.90
C ILE A 37 4.74 9.46 -8.42
N SER A 38 3.58 9.72 -9.03
CA SER A 38 3.40 9.81 -10.49
C SER A 38 3.99 8.60 -11.23
N LEU A 39 3.65 7.40 -10.73
CA LEU A 39 4.23 6.15 -11.20
C LEU A 39 3.52 5.63 -12.45
N TRP A 40 2.18 5.69 -12.49
CA TRP A 40 1.36 5.08 -13.53
C TRP A 40 0.51 6.11 -14.30
N SER A 41 0.49 5.95 -15.61
CA SER A 41 -0.47 6.64 -16.46
C SER A 41 -1.88 6.12 -16.22
N LYS A 42 -2.89 6.87 -16.65
CA LYS A 42 -4.30 6.43 -16.55
C LYS A 42 -4.53 5.08 -17.25
N LYS A 43 -3.86 4.84 -18.40
CA LYS A 43 -3.90 3.55 -19.12
C LYS A 43 -3.30 2.41 -18.29
N GLN A 44 -2.20 2.65 -17.58
CA GLN A 44 -1.60 1.66 -16.69
C GLN A 44 -2.51 1.34 -15.52
N TRP A 45 -3.17 2.34 -14.91
CA TRP A 45 -4.20 2.13 -13.90
C TRP A 45 -5.33 1.24 -14.42
N ALA A 46 -5.87 1.53 -15.61
CA ALA A 46 -6.91 0.71 -16.23
C ALA A 46 -6.46 -0.73 -16.46
N ASN A 47 -5.20 -0.94 -16.84
CA ASN A 47 -4.64 -2.27 -17.02
C ASN A 47 -4.50 -3.03 -15.68
N GLU A 48 -4.11 -2.34 -14.60
CA GLU A 48 -4.01 -2.98 -13.29
C GLU A 48 -5.36 -3.51 -12.79
N PHE A 49 -6.46 -2.78 -13.01
CA PHE A 49 -7.80 -3.25 -12.64
C PHE A 49 -8.23 -4.52 -13.39
N LYS A 50 -7.69 -4.76 -14.58
CA LYS A 50 -8.03 -5.93 -15.43
C LYS A 50 -7.15 -7.14 -15.19
N LYS A 51 -6.04 -7.00 -14.46
CA LYS A 51 -5.15 -8.12 -14.18
C LYS A 51 -5.80 -9.10 -13.23
N GLU A 52 -5.77 -10.37 -13.59
CA GLU A 52 -6.22 -11.45 -12.74
C GLU A 52 -5.45 -11.48 -11.40
N GLY A 53 -6.15 -11.73 -10.32
CA GLY A 53 -5.56 -11.75 -8.97
C GLY A 53 -5.25 -10.38 -8.38
N THR A 54 -5.41 -9.28 -9.13
CA THR A 54 -5.16 -7.93 -8.61
C THR A 54 -6.28 -7.48 -7.68
N LYS A 55 -5.88 -6.93 -6.54
CA LYS A 55 -6.75 -6.27 -5.57
C LYS A 55 -6.23 -4.86 -5.30
N ILE A 56 -7.14 -3.91 -5.21
CA ILE A 56 -6.82 -2.51 -4.95
C ILE A 56 -7.61 -2.06 -3.74
N PHE A 57 -6.90 -1.60 -2.70
CA PHE A 57 -7.50 -1.03 -1.51
C PHE A 57 -7.25 0.47 -1.46
N GLY A 58 -8.31 1.22 -1.27
CA GLY A 58 -8.27 2.65 -0.98
C GLY A 58 -8.46 2.93 0.50
N LEU A 59 -7.56 3.71 1.06
CA LEU A 59 -7.70 4.29 2.39
C LEU A 59 -8.41 5.64 2.24
N LEU A 60 -9.55 5.78 2.90
CA LEU A 60 -10.39 6.98 2.86
C LEU A 60 -10.31 7.71 4.20
N PHE A 61 -10.23 9.02 4.10
CA PHE A 61 -10.53 9.94 5.20
C PHE A 61 -11.79 10.72 4.83
N THR A 62 -12.89 10.49 5.56
CA THR A 62 -14.25 10.82 5.14
C THR A 62 -14.57 10.12 3.80
N ASN A 63 -14.72 10.85 2.70
CA ASN A 63 -14.94 10.29 1.36
C ASN A 63 -13.76 10.53 0.41
N LEU A 64 -12.65 11.07 0.92
CA LEU A 64 -11.46 11.36 0.14
C LEU A 64 -10.50 10.18 0.17
N ILE A 65 -10.07 9.68 -0.98
CA ILE A 65 -9.00 8.67 -1.07
C ILE A 65 -7.67 9.38 -0.73
N ILE A 66 -7.06 8.96 0.38
CA ILE A 66 -5.80 9.50 0.88
C ILE A 66 -4.64 8.53 0.79
N GLY A 67 -4.90 7.27 0.47
CA GLY A 67 -3.90 6.24 0.26
C GLY A 67 -4.42 5.10 -0.61
N ILE A 68 -3.53 4.44 -1.30
CA ILE A 68 -3.84 3.31 -2.18
C ILE A 68 -2.78 2.23 -2.00
N CYS A 69 -3.24 0.98 -1.96
CA CYS A 69 -2.40 -0.20 -2.07
C CYS A 69 -2.92 -1.08 -3.21
N VAL A 70 -2.04 -1.43 -4.15
CA VAL A 70 -2.29 -2.41 -5.21
C VAL A 70 -1.42 -3.62 -4.96
N PHE A 71 -2.02 -4.78 -4.90
CA PHE A 71 -1.30 -6.03 -4.81
C PHE A 71 -1.95 -7.10 -5.68
N GLN A 72 -1.14 -8.03 -6.15
CA GLN A 72 -1.59 -9.17 -6.96
C GLN A 72 -1.38 -10.45 -6.17
N VAL A 73 -2.38 -11.31 -6.16
CA VAL A 73 -2.30 -12.65 -5.58
C VAL A 73 -1.97 -13.64 -6.69
N VAL A 74 -0.87 -14.37 -6.52
CA VAL A 74 -0.44 -15.43 -7.43
C VAL A 74 -0.15 -16.66 -6.57
N LEU A 75 -0.90 -17.72 -6.78
CA LEU A 75 -0.84 -18.93 -5.94
C LEU A 75 -1.04 -18.59 -4.46
N ASP A 76 -0.04 -18.78 -3.64
CA ASP A 76 -0.06 -18.55 -2.19
C ASP A 76 0.77 -17.33 -1.75
N GLU A 77 1.06 -16.40 -2.68
CA GLU A 77 1.86 -15.21 -2.45
C GLU A 77 1.09 -13.94 -2.86
N ALA A 78 1.34 -12.85 -2.15
CA ALA A 78 0.90 -11.51 -2.55
C ALA A 78 2.10 -10.67 -2.97
N GLN A 79 2.03 -10.03 -4.13
CA GLN A 79 3.02 -9.06 -4.60
C GLN A 79 2.44 -7.65 -4.50
N ILE A 80 3.02 -6.79 -3.67
CA ILE A 80 2.66 -5.36 -3.63
C ILE A 80 3.30 -4.67 -4.83
N ASN A 81 2.46 -4.15 -5.73
CA ASN A 81 2.89 -3.43 -6.93
C ASN A 81 2.86 -1.91 -6.73
N TYR A 82 2.07 -1.43 -5.77
CA TYR A 82 1.89 -0.02 -5.51
C TYR A 82 1.45 0.21 -4.06
N PHE A 83 2.07 1.18 -3.40
CA PHE A 83 1.70 1.58 -2.05
C PHE A 83 2.01 3.06 -1.84
N VAL A 84 0.99 3.87 -1.61
CA VAL A 84 1.17 5.29 -1.39
C VAL A 84 0.19 5.85 -0.36
N VAL A 85 0.63 6.88 0.35
CA VAL A 85 -0.22 7.76 1.16
C VAL A 85 0.06 9.20 0.74
N ASN A 86 -1.00 9.99 0.56
CA ASN A 86 -0.94 11.41 0.25
C ASN A 86 0.01 12.15 1.21
N LYS A 87 0.88 13.00 0.68
CA LYS A 87 1.92 13.68 1.46
C LYS A 87 1.38 14.42 2.69
N LYS A 88 0.20 15.04 2.59
CA LYS A 88 -0.46 15.78 3.68
C LYS A 88 -0.92 14.86 4.84
N PHE A 89 -1.03 13.56 4.59
CA PHE A 89 -1.50 12.56 5.55
C PHE A 89 -0.39 11.63 6.03
N ARG A 90 0.84 11.82 5.59
CA ARG A 90 1.99 11.01 6.05
C ARG A 90 2.35 11.31 7.51
N LYS A 91 3.10 10.40 8.13
CA LYS A 91 3.57 10.46 9.53
C LYS A 91 2.45 10.58 10.59
N LYS A 92 1.24 10.17 10.24
CA LYS A 92 0.03 10.19 11.10
C LYS A 92 -0.56 8.79 11.32
N GLY A 93 0.19 7.73 11.01
CA GLY A 93 -0.25 6.34 11.18
C GLY A 93 -1.06 5.75 10.02
N PHE A 94 -1.51 6.54 9.06
CA PHE A 94 -2.35 6.08 7.96
C PHE A 94 -1.72 4.98 7.10
N GLY A 95 -0.43 5.09 6.79
CA GLY A 95 0.28 4.04 6.06
C GLY A 95 0.34 2.73 6.84
N SER A 96 0.57 2.82 8.16
CA SER A 96 0.57 1.66 9.04
C SER A 96 -0.80 1.00 9.11
N TYR A 97 -1.87 1.80 9.15
CA TYR A 97 -3.24 1.29 9.14
C TYR A 97 -3.56 0.53 7.84
N LEU A 98 -3.20 1.09 6.68
CA LEU A 98 -3.38 0.46 5.37
C LEU A 98 -2.55 -0.84 5.24
N MET A 99 -1.28 -0.84 5.69
CA MET A 99 -0.42 -2.02 5.65
C MET A 99 -0.94 -3.13 6.58
N SER A 100 -1.36 -2.80 7.79
CA SER A 100 -1.95 -3.77 8.72
C SER A 100 -3.24 -4.39 8.15
N TYR A 101 -4.05 -3.60 7.46
CA TYR A 101 -5.25 -4.10 6.78
C TYR A 101 -4.90 -5.08 5.66
N LEU A 102 -3.90 -4.74 4.82
CA LEU A 102 -3.40 -5.61 3.77
C LEU A 102 -2.92 -6.96 4.35
N ILE A 103 -2.05 -6.91 5.37
CA ILE A 103 -1.49 -8.11 5.99
C ILE A 103 -2.62 -9.01 6.51
N LYS A 104 -3.59 -8.46 7.26
CA LYS A 104 -4.75 -9.23 7.75
C LYS A 104 -5.58 -9.84 6.61
N ASN A 105 -5.72 -9.16 5.48
CA ASN A 105 -6.39 -9.73 4.31
C ASN A 105 -5.60 -10.89 3.69
N CYS A 106 -4.29 -10.77 3.57
CA CYS A 106 -3.44 -11.85 3.09
C CYS A 106 -3.47 -13.09 4.01
N GLU A 107 -3.48 -12.87 5.33
CA GLU A 107 -3.63 -13.95 6.33
C GLU A 107 -4.99 -14.65 6.21
N LYS A 108 -6.09 -13.89 6.05
CA LYS A 108 -7.44 -14.46 5.81
C LYS A 108 -7.54 -15.28 4.53
N LEU A 109 -6.74 -14.96 3.52
CA LEU A 109 -6.62 -15.71 2.27
C LEU A 109 -5.67 -16.91 2.38
N ASN A 110 -5.10 -17.17 3.57
CA ASN A 110 -4.10 -18.22 3.83
C ASN A 110 -2.86 -18.10 2.91
N LEU A 111 -2.47 -16.89 2.56
CA LEU A 111 -1.24 -16.66 1.80
C LEU A 111 -0.03 -16.89 2.70
N LYS A 112 1.07 -17.38 2.11
CA LYS A 112 2.29 -17.71 2.86
C LYS A 112 3.22 -16.52 3.06
N LYS A 113 3.20 -15.58 2.10
CA LYS A 113 4.09 -14.42 2.16
C LYS A 113 3.58 -13.22 1.35
N ILE A 114 4.14 -12.07 1.68
CA ILE A 114 3.97 -10.82 0.93
C ILE A 114 5.34 -10.39 0.42
N LEU A 115 5.39 -10.03 -0.86
CA LEU A 115 6.59 -9.58 -1.57
C LEU A 115 6.42 -8.14 -2.01
N LEU A 116 7.50 -7.40 -2.09
CA LEU A 116 7.55 -6.07 -2.70
C LEU A 116 8.96 -5.73 -3.21
N GLU A 117 9.03 -4.73 -4.05
CA GLU A 117 10.27 -4.10 -4.50
C GLU A 117 10.32 -2.66 -4.03
N VAL A 118 11.48 -2.23 -3.55
CA VAL A 118 11.74 -0.85 -3.11
C VAL A 118 13.10 -0.40 -3.63
N SER A 119 13.20 0.86 -4.08
CA SER A 119 14.47 1.43 -4.51
C SER A 119 15.45 1.46 -3.35
N GLN A 120 16.64 0.93 -3.58
CA GLN A 120 17.74 1.04 -2.63
C GLN A 120 18.07 2.51 -2.39
N GLY A 121 18.15 2.90 -1.13
CA GLY A 121 18.32 4.30 -0.72
C GLY A 121 17.01 5.04 -0.44
N ASN A 122 15.84 4.45 -0.70
CA ASN A 122 14.58 4.97 -0.19
C ASN A 122 14.42 4.62 1.30
N VAL A 123 15.26 5.28 2.13
CA VAL A 123 15.39 5.00 3.57
C VAL A 123 14.05 5.07 4.29
N THR A 124 13.18 5.99 3.87
CA THR A 124 11.84 6.14 4.47
C THR A 124 10.99 4.90 4.24
N ALA A 125 10.95 4.42 3.01
CA ALA A 125 10.19 3.21 2.68
C ALA A 125 10.83 1.96 3.29
N GLU A 126 12.15 1.85 3.25
CA GLU A 126 12.87 0.72 3.86
C GLU A 126 12.58 0.61 5.36
N ARG A 127 12.64 1.73 6.11
CA ARG A 127 12.28 1.78 7.53
C ARG A 127 10.80 1.46 7.77
N PHE A 128 9.93 1.92 6.89
CA PHE A 128 8.50 1.63 6.99
C PHE A 128 8.24 0.12 6.86
N TYR A 129 8.77 -0.54 5.83
CA TYR A 129 8.58 -1.97 5.62
C TYR A 129 9.25 -2.83 6.70
N SER A 130 10.42 -2.42 7.20
CA SER A 130 11.10 -3.14 8.30
C SER A 130 10.28 -3.19 9.58
N ARG A 131 9.46 -2.17 9.87
CA ARG A 131 8.54 -2.18 11.02
C ARG A 131 7.41 -3.20 10.90
N PHE A 132 7.17 -3.72 9.71
CA PHE A 132 6.21 -4.79 9.43
C PHE A 132 6.90 -6.13 9.16
N ASP A 133 8.14 -6.30 9.61
CA ASP A 133 8.94 -7.53 9.48
C ASP A 133 9.24 -7.94 8.03
N PHE A 134 9.25 -6.98 7.11
CA PHE A 134 9.79 -7.23 5.77
C PHE A 134 11.31 -7.25 5.82
N SER A 135 11.91 -8.35 5.41
CA SER A 135 13.36 -8.52 5.27
C SER A 135 13.80 -8.48 3.80
N THR A 136 15.02 -8.06 3.54
CA THR A 136 15.59 -8.10 2.19
C THR A 136 16.01 -9.53 1.85
N VAL A 137 15.48 -10.07 0.76
CA VAL A 137 15.78 -11.44 0.29
C VAL A 137 16.51 -11.46 -1.04
N GLY A 138 16.72 -10.32 -1.67
CA GLY A 138 17.43 -10.21 -2.94
C GLY A 138 17.60 -8.77 -3.41
N ILE A 139 18.39 -8.60 -4.46
CA ILE A 139 18.64 -7.30 -5.10
C ILE A 139 18.59 -7.50 -6.61
N ARG A 140 17.83 -6.61 -7.29
CA ARG A 140 17.89 -6.45 -8.76
C ARG A 140 18.78 -5.26 -9.07
N LYS A 141 19.96 -5.52 -9.63
CA LYS A 141 20.92 -4.45 -9.98
C LYS A 141 20.41 -3.63 -11.16
N ASN A 142 20.63 -2.32 -11.10
CA ASN A 142 20.29 -1.35 -12.16
C ASN A 142 18.84 -1.47 -12.65
N TYR A 143 17.91 -1.65 -11.75
CA TYR A 143 16.51 -1.95 -12.08
C TYR A 143 15.72 -0.71 -12.50
N TYR A 144 15.95 0.42 -11.82
CA TYR A 144 15.26 1.67 -12.12
C TYR A 144 15.98 2.46 -13.22
N LYS A 145 15.25 3.38 -13.87
CA LYS A 145 15.78 4.19 -14.98
C LYS A 145 16.97 5.06 -14.60
N ASP A 146 17.07 5.45 -13.33
CA ASP A 146 18.19 6.21 -12.76
C ASP A 146 19.40 5.34 -12.40
N GLY A 147 19.35 4.06 -12.70
CA GLY A 147 20.40 3.09 -12.39
C GLY A 147 20.37 2.57 -10.96
N SER A 148 19.44 3.01 -10.12
CA SER A 148 19.32 2.49 -8.75
C SER A 148 18.85 1.03 -8.75
N HIS A 149 19.25 0.31 -7.69
CA HIS A 149 18.90 -1.10 -7.50
C HIS A 149 17.51 -1.21 -6.85
N ALA A 150 16.80 -2.30 -7.12
CA ALA A 150 15.63 -2.67 -6.35
C ALA A 150 16.00 -3.70 -5.28
N LEU A 151 15.62 -3.43 -4.04
CA LEU A 151 15.63 -4.41 -2.96
C LEU A 151 14.35 -5.24 -3.03
N LEU A 152 14.50 -6.55 -3.13
CA LEU A 152 13.40 -7.50 -3.02
C LEU A 152 13.15 -7.75 -1.54
N LYS A 153 11.96 -7.44 -1.07
CA LYS A 153 11.58 -7.63 0.33
C LYS A 153 10.46 -8.65 0.47
N GLU A 154 10.56 -9.44 1.51
CA GLU A 154 9.62 -10.51 1.84
C GLU A 154 9.15 -10.37 3.30
N LYS A 155 7.86 -10.54 3.52
CA LYS A 155 7.27 -10.82 4.82
C LYS A 155 6.62 -12.20 4.79
N LYS A 156 7.05 -13.10 5.68
CA LYS A 156 6.37 -14.38 5.91
C LYS A 156 5.09 -14.15 6.71
N LEU A 157 4.03 -14.83 6.33
CA LEU A 157 2.75 -14.80 7.03
C LEU A 157 2.60 -16.04 7.92
N ILE A 158 1.91 -15.89 9.03
CA ILE A 158 1.58 -17.00 9.91
C ILE A 158 0.33 -17.65 9.33
N THR A 159 0.50 -18.79 8.68
CA THR A 159 -0.64 -19.65 8.28
C THR A 159 -1.12 -20.43 9.48
N LYS A 160 -2.44 -20.40 9.71
CA LYS A 160 -3.08 -21.23 10.73
C LYS A 160 -3.25 -22.67 10.26
#